data_64aaa96ffcd6fabe1da2d5d63e3ac0d7
#
_entry.id   64aaa96ffcd6fabe1da2d5d63e3ac0d7
#
_cell.length_a   1.000
_cell.length_b   1.000
_cell.length_c   1.000
_cell.angle_alpha   90.00
_cell.angle_beta   90.00
_cell.angle_gamma   90.00
#
_symmetry.space_group_name_H-M   'P 1'
#
loop_
_entity.id
_entity.type
_entity.pdbx_description
1 polymer ?
#
loop_
_entity_poly.entity_id
_entity_poly.type
_entity_poly.pdbx_seq_one_letter_code
_entity_poly.pdbx_strand_id
1 'polypeptide(L)' 'MQENQYEKIKLLFLKLIEETKELDEVEFEKVLIQVFKENDSFSNEIKDRLVIDIAKMREKIVKNLNL' A
#
# COMPACT_ATOMS: atom_id res chain seq x y z
N MET A 1 -0.14 16.55 -9.55
CA MET A 1 0.78 16.04 -8.53
C MET A 1 2.11 15.64 -9.15
N GLN A 2 3.18 15.91 -8.46
CA GLN A 2 4.51 15.59 -8.98
C GLN A 2 4.87 14.14 -8.68
N GLU A 3 5.60 13.53 -9.61
CA GLU A 3 6.02 12.14 -9.47
C GLU A 3 6.79 11.88 -8.20
N ASN A 4 7.60 12.84 -7.75
CA ASN A 4 8.38 12.69 -6.54
C ASN A 4 7.50 12.44 -5.30
N GLN A 5 6.36 13.11 -5.24
CA GLN A 5 5.42 12.94 -4.15
C GLN A 5 4.81 11.54 -4.16
N TYR A 6 4.45 11.08 -5.35
CA TYR A 6 3.89 9.74 -5.50
C TYR A 6 4.90 8.67 -5.09
N GLU A 7 6.16 8.83 -5.50
CA GLU A 7 7.22 7.90 -5.13
C GLU A 7 7.44 7.83 -3.61
N LYS A 8 7.38 8.96 -2.95
CA LYS A 8 7.51 9.01 -1.48
C LYS A 8 6.35 8.26 -0.81
N ILE A 9 5.14 8.45 -1.32
CA ILE A 9 3.96 7.77 -0.79
C ILE A 9 4.10 6.26 -1.00
N LYS A 10 4.55 5.84 -2.18
CA LYS A 10 4.77 4.42 -2.47
C LYS A 10 5.77 3.80 -1.50
N LEU A 11 6.84 4.51 -1.20
CA LEU A 11 7.85 3.99 -0.28
C LEU A 11 7.29 3.81 1.13
N LEU A 12 6.44 4.73 1.57
CA LEU A 12 5.77 4.60 2.87
C LEU A 12 4.88 3.37 2.91
N PHE A 13 4.12 3.12 1.85
CA PHE A 13 3.27 1.93 1.76
C PHE A 13 4.08 0.66 1.62
N LEU A 14 5.20 0.70 0.93
CA LEU A 14 6.08 -0.45 0.84
C LEU A 14 6.58 -0.87 2.23
N LYS A 15 6.97 0.11 3.03
CA LYS A 15 7.37 -0.15 4.41
C LYS A 15 6.22 -0.74 5.22
N LEU A 16 5.03 -0.19 5.07
CA LEU A 16 3.84 -0.71 5.73
C LEU A 16 3.58 -2.17 5.35
N ILE A 17 3.71 -2.50 4.07
CA ILE A 17 3.51 -3.86 3.60
C ILE A 17 4.52 -4.81 4.23
N GLU A 18 5.78 -4.40 4.31
CA GLU A 18 6.82 -5.22 4.93
C GLU A 18 6.56 -5.45 6.41
N GLU A 19 6.06 -4.44 7.10
CA GLU A 19 5.75 -4.56 8.53
C GLU A 19 4.51 -5.41 8.79
N THR A 20 3.60 -5.50 7.83
CA THR A 20 2.33 -6.21 7.97
C THR A 20 2.26 -7.45 7.08
N LYS A 21 3.39 -7.96 6.63
CA LYS A 21 3.43 -9.09 5.68
C LYS A 21 2.84 -10.37 6.24
N GLU A 22 2.75 -10.50 7.56
CA GLU A 22 2.17 -11.67 8.21
C GLU A 22 0.65 -11.63 8.31
N LEU A 23 0.04 -10.47 8.06
CA LEU A 23 -1.40 -10.33 8.07
C LEU A 23 -2.01 -11.00 6.83
N ASP A 24 -3.22 -11.54 6.98
CA ASP A 24 -3.96 -12.03 5.82
C ASP A 24 -4.52 -10.86 5.01
N GLU A 25 -5.12 -11.17 3.86
CA GLU A 25 -5.63 -10.14 2.96
C GLU A 25 -6.71 -9.27 3.59
N VAL A 26 -7.58 -9.87 4.39
CA VAL A 26 -8.68 -9.15 5.01
C VAL A 26 -8.14 -8.15 6.04
N GLU A 27 -7.21 -8.60 6.86
CA GLU A 27 -6.59 -7.74 7.87
C GLU A 27 -5.77 -6.62 7.22
N PHE A 28 -5.04 -6.95 6.16
CA PHE A 28 -4.27 -5.96 5.43
C PHE A 28 -5.18 -4.89 4.81
N GLU A 29 -6.31 -5.29 4.23
CA GLU A 29 -7.27 -4.34 3.68
C GLU A 29 -7.81 -3.37 4.73
N LYS A 30 -8.06 -3.87 5.94
CA LYS A 30 -8.50 -3.01 7.03
C LYS A 30 -7.47 -1.96 7.38
N VAL A 31 -6.21 -2.35 7.44
CA VAL A 31 -5.11 -1.42 7.69
C VAL A 31 -5.03 -0.39 6.59
N LEU A 32 -5.13 -0.82 5.35
CA LEU A 32 -5.06 0.05 4.19
C LEU A 32 -6.18 1.09 4.18
N ILE A 33 -7.40 0.65 4.46
CA ILE A 33 -8.56 1.54 4.55
C ILE A 33 -8.35 2.57 5.66
N GLN A 34 -7.83 2.14 6.79
CA GLN A 34 -7.58 3.04 7.91
C GLN A 34 -6.55 4.11 7.54
N VAL A 35 -5.47 3.72 6.87
CA VAL A 35 -4.45 4.66 6.42
C VAL A 35 -5.04 5.69 5.46
N PHE A 36 -5.87 5.24 4.52
CA PHE A 36 -6.52 6.16 3.58
C PHE A 36 -7.49 7.11 4.27
N LYS A 37 -8.18 6.67 5.31
CA LYS A 37 -9.07 7.53 6.08
C LYS A 37 -8.29 8.62 6.82
N GLU A 38 -7.15 8.27 7.35
CA GLU A 38 -6.30 9.21 8.08
C GLU A 38 -5.61 10.20 7.16
N ASN A 39 -5.49 9.86 5.89
CA ASN A 39 -4.79 10.68 4.89
C ASN A 39 -5.71 10.98 3.71
N ASP A 40 -6.84 11.62 3.98
CA ASP A 40 -7.84 11.89 2.94
C ASP A 40 -7.47 13.08 2.04
N SER A 41 -6.25 13.62 2.18
CA SER A 41 -5.73 14.62 1.26
C SER A 41 -5.40 14.06 -0.12
N PHE A 42 -5.36 12.73 -0.27
CA PHE A 42 -5.09 12.10 -1.54
C PHE A 42 -6.31 12.20 -2.46
N SER A 43 -6.09 12.53 -3.73
CA SER A 43 -7.16 12.51 -4.72
C SER A 43 -7.60 11.06 -4.98
N ASN A 44 -8.81 10.90 -5.52
CA ASN A 44 -9.31 9.57 -5.86
C ASN A 44 -8.44 8.87 -6.91
N GLU A 45 -7.91 9.65 -7.85
CA GLU A 45 -7.01 9.15 -8.88
C GLU A 45 -5.74 8.52 -8.26
N ILE A 46 -5.17 9.22 -7.30
CA ILE A 46 -3.97 8.76 -6.62
C ILE A 46 -4.28 7.51 -5.80
N LYS A 47 -5.41 7.50 -5.10
CA LYS A 47 -5.83 6.34 -4.31
C LYS A 47 -6.00 5.09 -5.17
N ASP A 48 -6.65 5.23 -6.32
CA ASP A 48 -6.87 4.11 -7.23
C ASP A 48 -5.54 3.54 -7.73
N ARG A 49 -4.63 4.42 -8.12
CA ARG A 49 -3.32 4.01 -8.59
C ARG A 49 -2.50 3.35 -7.49
N LEU A 50 -2.56 3.91 -6.28
CA LEU A 50 -1.86 3.33 -5.13
C LEU A 50 -2.37 1.95 -4.79
N VAL A 51 -3.68 1.74 -4.80
CA VAL A 51 -4.27 0.44 -4.50
C VAL A 51 -3.72 -0.64 -5.44
N ILE A 52 -3.65 -0.34 -6.72
CA ILE A 52 -3.12 -1.27 -7.71
C ILE A 52 -1.65 -1.57 -7.45
N ASP A 53 -0.84 -0.54 -7.22
CA ASP A 53 0.59 -0.69 -6.97
C ASP A 53 0.86 -1.43 -5.66
N ILE A 54 0.09 -1.13 -4.63
CA ILE A 54 0.22 -1.78 -3.33
C ILE A 54 -0.11 -3.27 -3.44
N ALA A 55 -1.16 -3.61 -4.16
CA ALA A 55 -1.53 -5.01 -4.36
C ALA A 55 -0.41 -5.79 -5.06
N LYS A 56 0.21 -5.19 -6.06
CA LYS A 56 1.32 -5.82 -6.77
C LYS A 56 2.54 -5.99 -5.88
N MET A 57 2.87 -4.97 -5.10
CA MET A 57 4.00 -5.04 -4.19
C MET A 57 3.80 -6.10 -3.12
N ARG A 58 2.60 -6.14 -2.55
CA ARG A 58 2.27 -7.13 -1.53
C ARG A 58 2.37 -8.55 -2.07
N GLU A 59 1.86 -8.77 -3.28
CA GLU A 59 1.94 -10.08 -3.92
C GLU A 59 3.38 -10.55 -4.05
N LYS A 60 4.28 -9.67 -4.46
CA LYS A 60 5.70 -10.00 -4.59
C LYS A 60 6.32 -10.37 -3.26
N ILE A 61 6.01 -9.62 -2.22
CA ILE A 61 6.57 -9.85 -0.89
C ILE A 61 6.07 -11.18 -0.33
N VAL A 62 4.78 -11.46 -0.48
CA VAL A 62 4.18 -12.70 0.00
C VAL A 62 4.76 -13.90 -0.75
N LYS A 63 4.96 -13.78 -2.06
CA LYS A 63 5.58 -14.84 -2.85
C LYS A 63 6.99 -15.16 -2.37
N ASN A 64 7.75 -14.13 -2.05
CA ASN A 64 9.12 -14.31 -1.55
C ASN A 64 9.14 -15.01 -0.20
N LEU A 65 8.11 -14.79 0.62
CA LEU A 65 8.02 -15.46 1.92
C LEU A 65 7.72 -16.96 1.78
N ASN A 66 7.02 -17.33 0.72
CA ASN A 66 6.60 -18.72 0.51
C ASN A 66 7.64 -19.57 -0.22
N LEU A 67 8.77 -19.02 -0.50
CA LEU A 67 9.88 -19.75 -1.08
C LEU A 67 10.70 -20.40 0.02
#